data_b3ea9813b3b3e0fdf677ab8ab261eed6
#
_entry.id   b3ea9813b3b3e0fdf677ab8ab261eed6
#
_cell.length_a   1.000
_cell.length_b   1.000
_cell.length_c   1.000
_cell.angle_alpha   90.00
_cell.angle_beta   90.00
_cell.angle_gamma   90.00
#
_symmetry.space_group_name_H-M   'P 1'
#
loop_
_entity.id
_entity.type
_entity.pdbx_description
1 polymer ?
#
loop_
_entity_poly.entity_id
_entity_poly.type
_entity_poly.pdbx_seq_one_letter_code
_entity_poly.pdbx_strand_id
1 'polypeptide(L)'
;LFTTLMLAVAAVATPALACTNFIITRGASTDGSVMVTYAADSHALYGALYKHNPAAKYNPMLAVYEWDSGKYLGDIPEAQKTYATVGNMNEHSVIITETTFGGRSELRNPSGLIDYGSLIYITLQRATTAREAIDIIVELANTYGYYSSGESFSIADENEAWIMELIGKGKDKK
;
A
#
# COMPACT_ATOMS: atom_id res chain seq x y z
N LEU A 1 -17.08 29.88 50.99
CA LEU A 1 -17.74 29.04 50.02
C LEU A 1 -16.93 29.08 48.71
N PHE A 2 -15.97 28.15 48.52
CA PHE A 2 -15.17 28.05 47.29
C PHE A 2 -15.90 27.15 46.33
N THR A 3 -16.40 27.70 45.23
CA THR A 3 -17.00 26.95 44.12
C THR A 3 -15.89 26.58 43.17
N THR A 4 -15.45 25.32 43.19
CA THR A 4 -14.48 24.77 42.23
C THR A 4 -15.20 24.52 40.92
N LEU A 5 -14.93 25.34 39.90
CA LEU A 5 -15.39 25.13 38.53
C LEU A 5 -14.57 24.03 37.89
N MET A 6 -15.10 22.81 37.82
CA MET A 6 -14.55 21.74 37.01
C MET A 6 -14.79 22.02 35.54
N LEU A 7 -13.74 22.42 34.82
CA LEU A 7 -13.75 22.51 33.38
C LEU A 7 -13.64 21.10 32.83
N ALA A 8 -14.75 20.50 32.41
CA ALA A 8 -14.72 19.26 31.66
C ALA A 8 -14.19 19.55 30.25
N VAL A 9 -12.92 19.28 30.01
CA VAL A 9 -12.38 19.23 28.65
C VAL A 9 -12.95 17.99 28.00
N ALA A 10 -14.01 18.13 27.21
CA ALA A 10 -14.44 17.09 26.30
C ALA A 10 -13.35 16.92 25.24
N ALA A 11 -12.52 15.90 25.39
CA ALA A 11 -11.64 15.45 24.33
C ALA A 11 -12.53 14.98 23.18
N VAL A 12 -12.69 15.81 22.16
CA VAL A 12 -13.28 15.40 20.89
C VAL A 12 -12.26 14.44 20.27
N ALA A 13 -12.43 13.14 20.51
CA ALA A 13 -11.70 12.12 19.77
C ALA A 13 -12.18 12.23 18.32
N THR A 14 -11.40 12.90 17.48
CA THR A 14 -11.57 12.76 16.03
C THR A 14 -11.35 11.28 15.70
N PRO A 15 -12.28 10.61 15.01
CA PRO A 15 -12.03 9.25 14.57
C PRO A 15 -10.75 9.27 13.71
N ALA A 16 -9.72 8.56 14.15
CA ALA A 16 -8.56 8.31 13.32
C ALA A 16 -9.03 7.35 12.23
N LEU A 17 -9.23 7.88 11.03
CA LEU A 17 -9.47 7.08 9.82
C LEU A 17 -8.11 6.55 9.38
N ALA A 18 -7.75 5.38 9.83
CA ALA A 18 -6.54 4.69 9.46
C ALA A 18 -6.80 3.19 9.36
N CYS A 19 -6.30 2.57 8.29
CA CYS A 19 -6.39 1.13 8.12
C CYS A 19 -5.73 0.38 9.28
N THR A 20 -6.15 -0.85 9.54
CA THR A 20 -5.59 -1.69 10.60
C THR A 20 -5.07 -2.99 10.01
N ASN A 21 -3.80 -3.28 10.25
CA ASN A 21 -3.14 -4.51 9.84
C ASN A 21 -2.60 -5.26 11.06
N PHE A 22 -2.74 -6.60 11.05
CA PHE A 22 -2.01 -7.47 11.96
C PHE A 22 -1.05 -8.33 11.16
N ILE A 23 0.20 -8.43 11.63
CA ILE A 23 1.21 -9.33 11.09
C ILE A 23 1.50 -10.38 12.16
N ILE A 24 1.30 -11.65 11.79
CA ILE A 24 1.63 -12.80 12.62
C ILE A 24 2.81 -13.51 11.95
N THR A 25 3.96 -13.49 12.60
CA THR A 25 5.17 -14.14 12.10
C THR A 25 5.20 -15.63 12.43
N ARG A 26 6.08 -16.37 11.77
CA ARG A 26 6.26 -17.82 11.99
C ARG A 26 6.47 -18.19 13.46
N GLY A 27 7.18 -17.37 14.22
CA GLY A 27 7.42 -17.62 15.64
C GLY A 27 6.21 -17.38 16.55
N ALA A 28 5.20 -16.65 16.07
CA ALA A 28 3.97 -16.33 16.80
C ALA A 28 2.79 -17.22 16.41
N SER A 29 2.87 -17.93 15.29
CA SER A 29 1.83 -18.86 14.84
C SER A 29 2.05 -20.27 15.40
N THR A 30 0.97 -21.03 15.55
CA THR A 30 1.03 -22.39 16.10
C THR A 30 1.54 -23.43 15.11
N ASP A 31 1.45 -23.15 13.82
CA ASP A 31 1.82 -24.03 12.70
C ASP A 31 3.01 -23.54 11.88
N GLY A 32 3.63 -22.41 12.29
CA GLY A 32 4.73 -21.81 11.58
C GLY A 32 4.33 -21.02 10.32
N SER A 33 3.04 -20.76 10.11
CA SER A 33 2.57 -19.90 9.01
C SER A 33 2.87 -18.41 9.27
N VAL A 34 2.95 -17.63 8.17
CA VAL A 34 2.91 -16.16 8.22
C VAL A 34 1.51 -15.72 7.82
N MET A 35 0.91 -14.82 8.58
CA MET A 35 -0.42 -14.30 8.29
C MET A 35 -0.43 -12.78 8.36
N VAL A 36 -1.18 -12.15 7.45
CA VAL A 36 -1.45 -10.71 7.46
C VAL A 36 -2.94 -10.49 7.36
N THR A 37 -3.49 -9.65 8.23
CA THR A 37 -4.86 -9.15 8.08
C THR A 37 -4.85 -7.75 7.53
N TYR A 38 -5.93 -7.37 6.86
CA TYR A 38 -6.09 -6.02 6.34
C TYR A 38 -7.54 -5.56 6.50
N ALA A 39 -7.73 -4.46 7.24
CA ALA A 39 -9.00 -3.77 7.34
C ALA A 39 -8.82 -2.35 6.82
N ALA A 40 -9.37 -2.06 5.64
CA ALA A 40 -9.35 -0.73 5.06
C ALA A 40 -10.46 0.13 5.65
N ASP A 41 -10.10 1.21 6.36
CA ASP A 41 -11.04 2.22 6.83
C ASP A 41 -11.29 3.22 5.70
N SER A 42 -12.30 2.95 4.89
CA SER A 42 -12.62 3.73 3.70
C SER A 42 -13.96 4.45 3.84
N HIS A 43 -14.08 5.59 3.14
CA HIS A 43 -15.35 6.31 2.99
C HIS A 43 -16.34 5.61 2.05
N ALA A 44 -15.89 4.61 1.29
CA ALA A 44 -16.69 3.84 0.35
C ALA A 44 -16.62 2.35 0.66
N LEU A 45 -17.69 1.63 0.34
CA LEU A 45 -17.67 0.17 0.34
C LEU A 45 -16.96 -0.31 -0.94
N TYR A 46 -15.93 -1.14 -0.77
CA TYR A 46 -15.31 -1.84 -1.90
C TYR A 46 -16.24 -2.98 -2.35
N GLY A 47 -16.79 -2.84 -3.55
CA GLY A 47 -17.78 -3.80 -4.07
C GLY A 47 -17.15 -5.04 -4.70
N ALA A 48 -15.88 -5.00 -5.09
CA ALA A 48 -15.20 -6.10 -5.77
C ALA A 48 -13.79 -6.29 -5.27
N LEU A 49 -13.39 -7.55 -5.18
CA LEU A 49 -12.01 -7.93 -4.92
C LEU A 49 -11.17 -7.70 -6.17
N TYR A 50 -10.01 -7.03 -6.02
CA TYR A 50 -9.06 -6.87 -7.11
C TYR A 50 -8.64 -8.25 -7.66
N LYS A 51 -8.57 -8.35 -8.98
CA LYS A 51 -8.10 -9.55 -9.68
C LYS A 51 -7.23 -9.16 -10.86
N HIS A 52 -6.09 -9.78 -10.98
CA HIS A 52 -5.24 -9.73 -12.15
C HIS A 52 -4.95 -11.14 -12.64
N ASN A 53 -5.17 -11.37 -13.94
CA ASN A 53 -4.74 -12.57 -14.63
C ASN A 53 -3.68 -12.15 -15.64
N PRO A 54 -2.55 -12.85 -15.73
CA PRO A 54 -1.54 -12.56 -16.73
C PRO A 54 -2.14 -12.54 -18.14
N ALA A 55 -1.83 -11.49 -18.89
CA ALA A 55 -2.35 -11.34 -20.23
C ALA A 55 -1.75 -12.36 -21.19
N ALA A 56 -2.55 -12.91 -22.08
CA ALA A 56 -2.09 -13.82 -23.14
C ALA A 56 -1.18 -13.12 -24.17
N LYS A 57 -1.28 -11.78 -24.27
CA LYS A 57 -0.43 -10.93 -25.11
C LYS A 57 0.22 -9.86 -24.28
N TYR A 58 1.53 -9.76 -24.41
CA TYR A 58 2.31 -8.70 -23.79
C TYR A 58 1.91 -7.33 -24.38
N ASN A 59 1.59 -6.38 -23.49
CA ASN A 59 1.48 -4.98 -23.81
C ASN A 59 2.72 -4.28 -23.24
N PRO A 60 3.53 -3.56 -24.04
CA PRO A 60 4.77 -2.96 -23.56
C PRO A 60 4.56 -1.81 -22.57
N MET A 61 3.35 -1.26 -22.49
CA MET A 61 3.02 -0.12 -21.64
C MET A 61 1.82 -0.42 -20.76
N LEU A 62 1.93 -0.03 -19.48
CA LEU A 62 0.89 -0.08 -18.47
C LEU A 62 0.42 1.34 -18.15
N ALA A 63 -0.85 1.62 -18.39
CA ALA A 63 -1.48 2.85 -17.96
C ALA A 63 -1.73 2.82 -16.45
N VAL A 64 -1.20 3.82 -15.72
CA VAL A 64 -1.33 3.93 -14.28
C VAL A 64 -2.43 4.92 -13.93
N TYR A 65 -3.33 4.49 -13.07
CA TYR A 65 -4.43 5.30 -12.56
C TYR A 65 -4.33 5.36 -11.04
N GLU A 66 -4.54 6.55 -10.46
CA GLU A 66 -4.67 6.68 -9.02
C GLU A 66 -5.82 5.81 -8.51
N TRP A 67 -5.54 5.03 -7.48
CA TRP A 67 -6.45 4.00 -6.99
C TRP A 67 -7.80 4.55 -6.52
N ASP A 68 -7.79 5.64 -5.74
CA ASP A 68 -9.00 6.15 -5.12
C ASP A 68 -9.90 6.93 -6.09
N SER A 69 -9.31 7.74 -6.97
CA SER A 69 -10.07 8.63 -7.87
C SER A 69 -10.21 8.11 -9.29
N GLY A 70 -9.39 7.13 -9.68
CA GLY A 70 -9.29 6.70 -11.07
C GLY A 70 -8.64 7.72 -12.00
N LYS A 71 -7.97 8.74 -11.45
CA LYS A 71 -7.25 9.73 -12.24
C LYS A 71 -6.08 9.08 -12.96
N TYR A 72 -5.99 9.29 -14.27
CA TYR A 72 -4.82 8.86 -15.05
C TYR A 72 -3.57 9.62 -14.63
N LEU A 73 -2.52 8.91 -14.26
CA LEU A 73 -1.24 9.46 -13.81
C LEU A 73 -0.17 9.42 -14.92
N GLY A 74 -0.19 8.41 -15.78
CA GLY A 74 0.76 8.24 -16.86
C GLY A 74 0.94 6.79 -17.28
N ASP A 75 1.87 6.55 -18.18
CA ASP A 75 2.23 5.22 -18.65
C ASP A 75 3.63 4.83 -18.15
N ILE A 76 3.78 3.59 -17.74
CA ILE A 76 5.07 2.98 -17.38
C ILE A 76 5.30 1.71 -18.19
N PRO A 77 6.54 1.24 -18.36
CA PRO A 77 6.79 -0.05 -18.98
C PRO A 77 6.11 -1.20 -18.20
N GLU A 78 5.41 -2.06 -18.93
CA GLU A 78 4.86 -3.28 -18.35
C GLU A 78 5.96 -4.36 -18.22
N ALA A 79 5.84 -5.21 -17.21
CA ALA A 79 6.70 -6.38 -17.10
C ALA A 79 6.40 -7.38 -18.21
N GLN A 80 7.43 -8.05 -18.76
CA GLN A 80 7.25 -9.07 -19.79
C GLN A 80 6.42 -10.26 -19.31
N LYS A 81 6.45 -10.52 -18.02
CA LYS A 81 5.65 -11.54 -17.33
C LYS A 81 5.07 -10.95 -16.08
N THR A 82 3.79 -11.19 -15.88
CA THR A 82 3.07 -10.81 -14.65
C THR A 82 2.52 -12.07 -13.97
N TYR A 83 2.26 -11.97 -12.66
CA TYR A 83 1.71 -13.05 -11.84
C TYR A 83 0.25 -12.80 -11.52
N ALA A 84 -0.52 -13.88 -11.41
CA ALA A 84 -1.91 -13.81 -10.99
C ALA A 84 -2.02 -13.23 -9.57
N THR A 85 -2.97 -12.31 -9.40
CA THR A 85 -3.19 -11.61 -8.12
C THR A 85 -4.67 -11.63 -7.78
N VAL A 86 -5.00 -11.89 -6.53
CA VAL A 86 -6.36 -11.81 -5.99
C VAL A 86 -6.32 -11.04 -4.68
N GLY A 87 -7.04 -9.93 -4.62
CA GLY A 87 -6.95 -9.01 -3.49
C GLY A 87 -5.51 -8.53 -3.29
N ASN A 88 -5.03 -8.67 -2.07
CA ASN A 88 -3.70 -8.24 -1.65
C ASN A 88 -2.66 -9.38 -1.64
N MET A 89 -2.91 -10.47 -2.37
CA MET A 89 -2.01 -11.63 -2.47
C MET A 89 -1.84 -12.08 -3.92
N ASN A 90 -0.64 -12.56 -4.27
CA ASN A 90 -0.37 -13.16 -5.58
C ASN A 90 -0.19 -14.69 -5.50
N GLU A 91 -0.02 -15.33 -6.66
CA GLU A 91 0.15 -16.80 -6.79
C GLU A 91 1.43 -17.35 -6.15
N HIS A 92 2.38 -16.50 -5.77
CA HIS A 92 3.60 -16.85 -5.02
C HIS A 92 3.46 -16.62 -3.52
N SER A 93 2.25 -16.43 -3.01
CA SER A 93 1.96 -16.14 -1.60
C SER A 93 2.56 -14.82 -1.09
N VAL A 94 2.97 -13.92 -1.97
CA VAL A 94 3.37 -12.57 -1.56
C VAL A 94 2.12 -11.75 -1.22
N ILE A 95 2.14 -11.14 -0.04
CA ILE A 95 1.06 -10.31 0.49
C ILE A 95 1.57 -8.89 0.67
N ILE A 96 0.81 -7.90 0.21
CA ILE A 96 1.08 -6.47 0.46
C ILE A 96 -0.21 -5.81 0.90
N THR A 97 -0.21 -5.25 2.11
CA THR A 97 -1.29 -4.43 2.65
C THR A 97 -0.75 -3.07 3.08
N GLU A 98 -1.60 -2.13 3.39
CA GLU A 98 -1.17 -0.77 3.72
C GLU A 98 -1.89 -0.20 4.94
N THR A 99 -1.31 0.90 5.46
CA THR A 99 -1.92 1.79 6.44
C THR A 99 -1.42 3.20 6.18
N THR A 100 -2.32 4.08 5.76
CA THR A 100 -1.98 5.48 5.49
C THR A 100 -1.76 6.24 6.79
N PHE A 101 -0.61 6.89 6.96
CA PHE A 101 -0.36 7.80 8.09
C PHE A 101 -0.35 9.29 7.69
N GLY A 102 -0.48 9.59 6.40
CA GLY A 102 -0.55 10.95 5.85
C GLY A 102 0.80 11.66 5.81
N GLY A 103 1.32 12.05 6.97
CA GLY A 103 2.58 12.79 7.07
C GLY A 103 2.43 14.26 6.66
N ARG A 104 3.56 14.88 6.31
CA ARG A 104 3.63 16.31 5.96
C ARG A 104 3.24 16.51 4.50
N SER A 105 2.26 17.40 4.27
CA SER A 105 1.68 17.64 2.92
C SER A 105 2.70 18.15 1.89
N GLU A 106 3.72 18.90 2.32
CA GLU A 106 4.78 19.41 1.46
C GLU A 106 5.72 18.32 0.93
N LEU A 107 5.66 17.11 1.50
CA LEU A 107 6.43 15.96 1.04
C LEU A 107 5.72 15.18 -0.08
N ARG A 108 4.45 15.49 -0.36
CA ARG A 108 3.74 14.87 -1.49
C ARG A 108 4.35 15.32 -2.82
N ASN A 109 4.37 14.41 -3.78
CA ASN A 109 4.80 14.71 -5.15
C ASN A 109 3.62 14.59 -6.14
N PRO A 110 2.91 15.70 -6.44
CA PRO A 110 1.77 15.67 -7.36
C PRO A 110 2.14 15.35 -8.82
N SER A 111 3.44 15.32 -9.14
CA SER A 111 3.97 14.92 -10.46
C SER A 111 4.39 13.45 -10.49
N GLY A 112 4.28 12.72 -9.38
CA GLY A 112 4.55 11.29 -9.32
C GLY A 112 3.55 10.49 -10.15
N LEU A 113 4.00 9.40 -10.75
CA LEU A 113 3.17 8.53 -11.59
C LEU A 113 2.62 7.31 -10.85
N ILE A 114 3.11 7.04 -9.63
CA ILE A 114 2.74 5.84 -8.88
C ILE A 114 2.14 6.25 -7.53
N ASP A 115 0.89 5.90 -7.30
CA ASP A 115 0.22 6.01 -6.00
C ASP A 115 0.40 4.73 -5.16
N TYR A 116 -0.09 4.76 -3.91
CA TYR A 116 0.05 3.64 -2.98
C TYR A 116 -0.62 2.35 -3.49
N GLY A 117 -1.83 2.45 -4.04
CA GLY A 117 -2.58 1.31 -4.56
C GLY A 117 -1.91 0.71 -5.79
N SER A 118 -1.45 1.56 -6.72
CA SER A 118 -0.66 1.11 -7.87
C SER A 118 0.63 0.43 -7.45
N LEU A 119 1.35 0.94 -6.42
CA LEU A 119 2.52 0.26 -5.87
C LEU A 119 2.19 -1.15 -5.40
N ILE A 120 1.10 -1.34 -4.65
CA ILE A 120 0.67 -2.65 -4.17
C ILE A 120 0.44 -3.60 -5.36
N TYR A 121 -0.44 -3.23 -6.28
CA TYR A 121 -0.91 -4.15 -7.30
C TYR A 121 0.11 -4.40 -8.41
N ILE A 122 0.90 -3.40 -8.81
CA ILE A 122 1.99 -3.57 -9.78
C ILE A 122 3.09 -4.44 -9.18
N THR A 123 3.41 -4.26 -7.90
CA THR A 123 4.41 -5.08 -7.20
C THR A 123 3.95 -6.52 -7.06
N LEU A 124 2.69 -6.76 -6.65
CA LEU A 124 2.14 -8.11 -6.56
C LEU A 124 2.16 -8.87 -7.89
N GLN A 125 2.03 -8.16 -9.01
CA GLN A 125 2.13 -8.75 -10.34
C GLN A 125 3.56 -9.13 -10.74
N ARG A 126 4.59 -8.70 -10.00
CA ARG A 126 6.00 -8.81 -10.39
C ARG A 126 6.86 -9.58 -9.40
N ALA A 127 6.50 -9.57 -8.12
CA ALA A 127 7.30 -10.15 -7.03
C ALA A 127 7.00 -11.63 -6.81
N THR A 128 8.04 -12.39 -6.46
CA THR A 128 7.95 -13.80 -6.03
C THR A 128 8.28 -13.99 -4.55
N THR A 129 8.85 -12.97 -3.90
CA THR A 129 9.18 -12.97 -2.46
C THR A 129 8.91 -11.60 -1.85
N ALA A 130 8.82 -11.54 -0.52
CA ALA A 130 8.66 -10.28 0.22
C ALA A 130 9.84 -9.33 -0.02
N ARG A 131 11.06 -9.82 -0.11
CA ARG A 131 12.25 -8.99 -0.38
C ARG A 131 12.24 -8.41 -1.78
N GLU A 132 11.92 -9.22 -2.78
CA GLU A 132 11.77 -8.75 -4.15
C GLU A 132 10.66 -7.70 -4.26
N ALA A 133 9.57 -7.86 -3.51
CA ALA A 133 8.51 -6.84 -3.44
C ALA A 133 9.03 -5.50 -2.90
N ILE A 134 9.85 -5.50 -1.85
CA ILE A 134 10.49 -4.28 -1.33
C ILE A 134 11.36 -3.61 -2.40
N ASP A 135 12.20 -4.38 -3.07
CA ASP A 135 13.10 -3.86 -4.11
C ASP A 135 12.31 -3.25 -5.28
N ILE A 136 11.24 -3.90 -5.71
CA ILE A 136 10.35 -3.40 -6.78
C ILE A 136 9.65 -2.11 -6.35
N ILE A 137 9.13 -2.01 -5.12
CA ILE A 137 8.52 -0.78 -4.59
C ILE A 137 9.52 0.37 -4.62
N VAL A 138 10.76 0.13 -4.15
CA VAL A 138 11.83 1.12 -4.15
C VAL A 138 12.17 1.57 -5.57
N GLU A 139 12.31 0.64 -6.51
CA GLU A 139 12.59 0.92 -7.91
C GLU A 139 11.49 1.76 -8.55
N LEU A 140 10.23 1.35 -8.41
CA LEU A 140 9.07 2.05 -8.96
C LEU A 140 8.95 3.47 -8.40
N ALA A 141 9.06 3.63 -7.09
CA ALA A 141 8.96 4.94 -6.43
C ALA A 141 10.10 5.87 -6.83
N ASN A 142 11.34 5.36 -6.94
CA ASN A 142 12.49 6.16 -7.36
C ASN A 142 12.47 6.52 -8.85
N THR A 143 11.97 5.62 -9.70
CA THR A 143 11.94 5.82 -11.15
C THR A 143 10.82 6.75 -11.58
N TYR A 144 9.61 6.52 -11.06
CA TYR A 144 8.39 7.19 -11.54
C TYR A 144 7.87 8.27 -10.57
N GLY A 145 8.42 8.36 -9.37
CA GLY A 145 7.96 9.28 -8.34
C GLY A 145 6.69 8.81 -7.64
N TYR A 146 6.66 8.98 -6.32
CA TYR A 146 5.55 8.57 -5.47
C TYR A 146 4.52 9.71 -5.33
N TYR A 147 3.28 9.45 -5.75
CA TYR A 147 2.21 10.43 -5.84
C TYR A 147 1.46 10.68 -4.51
N SER A 148 1.30 9.62 -3.70
CA SER A 148 0.43 9.67 -2.51
C SER A 148 1.08 10.32 -1.27
N SER A 149 0.35 10.32 -0.17
CA SER A 149 0.82 10.71 1.17
C SER A 149 1.74 9.63 1.76
N GLY A 150 2.20 9.82 3.01
CA GLY A 150 2.97 8.81 3.72
C GLY A 150 2.17 7.52 3.93
N GLU A 151 2.84 6.38 3.71
CA GLU A 151 2.24 5.06 3.70
C GLU A 151 3.11 4.05 4.44
N SER A 152 2.48 3.14 5.17
CA SER A 152 3.14 2.00 5.80
C SER A 152 2.64 0.72 5.14
N PHE A 153 3.53 -0.01 4.46
CA PHE A 153 3.22 -1.30 3.84
C PHE A 153 3.58 -2.45 4.77
N SER A 154 2.64 -3.37 4.95
CA SER A 154 2.89 -4.69 5.52
C SER A 154 3.14 -5.66 4.38
N ILE A 155 4.36 -6.17 4.25
CA ILE A 155 4.81 -7.01 3.14
C ILE A 155 5.22 -8.37 3.71
N ALA A 156 4.68 -9.46 3.18
CA ALA A 156 4.99 -10.79 3.67
C ALA A 156 5.00 -11.83 2.55
N ASP A 157 5.70 -12.92 2.81
CA ASP A 157 5.59 -14.18 2.09
C ASP A 157 5.48 -15.34 3.08
N GLU A 158 5.57 -16.59 2.62
CA GLU A 158 5.48 -17.76 3.47
C GLU A 158 6.60 -17.89 4.52
N ASN A 159 7.70 -17.13 4.38
CA ASN A 159 8.89 -17.25 5.21
C ASN A 159 9.11 -16.07 6.14
N GLU A 160 8.78 -14.85 5.70
CA GLU A 160 9.11 -13.62 6.42
C GLU A 160 8.04 -12.54 6.26
N ALA A 161 8.09 -11.55 7.15
CA ALA A 161 7.23 -10.36 7.09
C ALA A 161 8.01 -9.10 7.43
N TRP A 162 7.65 -8.01 6.76
CA TRP A 162 8.29 -6.71 6.84
C TRP A 162 7.27 -5.60 7.01
N ILE A 163 7.68 -4.53 7.68
CA ILE A 163 7.00 -3.24 7.64
C ILE A 163 7.91 -2.28 6.89
N MET A 164 7.38 -1.66 5.83
CA MET A 164 8.08 -0.69 5.02
C MET A 164 7.32 0.62 5.05
N GLU A 165 7.95 1.70 5.52
CA GLU A 165 7.37 3.03 5.48
C GLU A 165 7.87 3.80 4.26
N LEU A 166 6.94 4.44 3.54
CA LEU A 166 7.21 5.25 2.37
C LEU A 166 6.82 6.70 2.63
N ILE A 167 7.81 7.58 2.53
CA ILE A 167 7.66 9.01 2.75
C ILE A 167 8.13 9.74 1.49
N GLY A 168 7.29 10.60 0.94
CA GLY A 168 7.65 11.42 -0.21
C GLY A 168 8.79 12.39 0.09
N LYS A 169 9.49 12.82 -0.95
CA LYS A 169 10.60 13.80 -0.86
C LYS A 169 10.18 15.22 -1.25
N GLY A 170 8.91 15.42 -1.57
CA GLY A 170 8.37 16.71 -2.04
C GLY A 170 8.22 16.78 -3.55
N LYS A 171 7.68 17.90 -4.02
CA LYS A 171 7.37 18.14 -5.42
C LYS A 171 8.60 17.93 -6.32
N ASP A 172 8.39 17.25 -7.44
CA ASP A 172 9.40 17.01 -8.50
C ASP A 172 10.66 16.25 -8.00
N LYS A 173 10.57 15.55 -6.86
CA LYS A 173 11.65 14.71 -6.34
C LYS A 173 11.22 13.25 -6.38
N LYS A 174 12.19 12.38 -6.65
CA LYS A 174 12.04 10.93 -6.72
C LYS A 174 12.78 10.26 -5.57
#